data_ddd2a55098da9d4fb3a7a8484379980a
#
_entry.id   ddd2a55098da9d4fb3a7a8484379980a
#
_cell.length_a   1.000
_cell.length_b   1.000
_cell.length_c   1.000
_cell.angle_alpha   90.00
_cell.angle_beta   90.00
_cell.angle_gamma   90.00
#
_symmetry.space_group_name_H-M   'P 1'
#
loop_
_entity.id
_entity.type
_entity.pdbx_description
1 polymer ?
#
loop_
_entity_poly.entity_id
_entity_poly.type
_entity_poly.pdbx_seq_one_letter_code
_entity_poly.pdbx_strand_id
1 'polypeptide(L)'
;MHKTKFLGARMEKEVHEMIDEVAQEENLDKTSAIKILIKEGWRGLRLKKALNQYEKGLISVDKAAKIAGLRLGEMMKVISSHGIKSEESLEEYRKGVRILTK
;
A
#
# COMPACT_ATOMS: atom_id res chain seq x y z
N MET A 1 -9.48 21.62 10.18
CA MET A 1 -8.58 22.61 9.61
C MET A 1 -7.18 22.04 9.48
N HIS A 2 -6.58 22.24 8.34
CA HIS A 2 -5.24 21.72 8.08
C HIS A 2 -4.19 22.74 8.46
N LYS A 3 -3.23 22.26 9.20
CA LYS A 3 -2.04 23.06 9.43
C LYS A 3 -0.96 22.60 8.49
N THR A 4 -0.28 23.54 7.87
CA THR A 4 0.80 23.18 6.97
C THR A 4 2.13 23.61 7.59
N LYS A 5 3.15 22.83 7.25
CA LYS A 5 4.51 23.15 7.66
C LYS A 5 5.38 23.01 6.42
N PHE A 6 6.41 23.83 6.38
CA PHE A 6 7.35 23.75 5.27
C PHE A 6 8.24 22.54 5.41
N LEU A 7 8.45 21.83 4.32
CA LEU A 7 9.39 20.73 4.25
C LEU A 7 10.25 20.92 3.02
N GLY A 8 11.55 21.01 3.21
CA GLY A 8 12.47 21.19 2.12
C GLY A 8 13.38 19.99 2.01
N ALA A 9 13.68 19.59 0.78
CA ALA A 9 14.59 18.48 0.52
C ALA A 9 15.20 18.63 -0.85
N ARG A 10 16.45 18.19 -0.97
CA ARG A 10 17.11 18.16 -2.27
C ARG A 10 16.85 16.80 -2.87
N MET A 11 16.56 16.80 -4.17
CA MET A 11 16.18 15.57 -4.86
C MET A 11 17.08 15.38 -6.07
N GLU A 12 17.36 14.13 -6.34
CA GLU A 12 18.11 13.78 -7.53
C GLU A 12 17.35 14.15 -8.78
N LYS A 13 18.08 14.23 -9.89
CA LYS A 13 17.49 14.61 -11.15
C LYS A 13 16.32 13.70 -11.54
N GLU A 14 16.47 12.41 -11.34
CA GLU A 14 15.43 11.48 -11.74
C GLU A 14 14.15 11.65 -10.92
N VAL A 15 14.27 12.10 -9.67
CA VAL A 15 13.08 12.36 -8.86
C VAL A 15 12.38 13.61 -9.41
N HIS A 16 13.14 14.62 -9.79
CA HIS A 16 12.55 15.79 -10.42
C HIS A 16 11.80 15.42 -11.70
N GLU A 17 12.35 14.50 -12.47
CA GLU A 17 11.71 14.05 -13.69
C GLU A 17 10.40 13.33 -13.41
N MET A 18 10.37 12.52 -12.35
CA MET A 18 9.13 11.86 -11.94
C MET A 18 8.05 12.88 -11.59
N ILE A 19 8.45 13.91 -10.84
CA ILE A 19 7.51 14.94 -10.44
C ILE A 19 6.97 15.67 -11.67
N ASP A 20 7.85 16.02 -12.59
CA ASP A 20 7.43 16.74 -13.78
C ASP A 20 6.52 15.90 -14.65
N GLU A 21 6.79 14.62 -14.75
CA GLU A 21 5.96 13.71 -15.52
C GLU A 21 4.56 13.61 -14.96
N VAL A 22 4.45 13.45 -13.65
CA VAL A 22 3.15 13.36 -13.00
C VAL A 22 2.40 14.68 -13.13
N ALA A 23 3.11 15.80 -12.98
CA ALA A 23 2.49 17.11 -13.13
C ALA A 23 1.87 17.27 -14.52
N GLN A 24 2.59 16.82 -15.55
CA GLN A 24 2.09 16.89 -16.90
C GLN A 24 0.92 15.97 -17.15
N GLU A 25 1.06 14.72 -16.74
CA GLU A 25 0.04 13.70 -16.98
C GLU A 25 -1.26 14.01 -16.27
N GLU A 26 -1.17 14.51 -15.06
CA GLU A 26 -2.36 14.82 -14.26
C GLU A 26 -2.80 16.26 -14.39
N ASN A 27 -2.09 17.03 -15.19
CA ASN A 27 -2.38 18.44 -15.40
C ASN A 27 -2.41 19.22 -14.09
N LEU A 28 -1.35 19.06 -13.32
CA LEU A 28 -1.22 19.65 -12.00
C LEU A 28 0.03 20.52 -11.93
N ASP A 29 0.05 21.41 -10.94
CA ASP A 29 1.26 22.12 -10.63
C ASP A 29 2.25 21.20 -9.92
N LYS A 30 3.48 21.64 -9.81
CA LYS A 30 4.54 20.81 -9.27
C LYS A 30 4.28 20.42 -7.82
N THR A 31 3.80 21.36 -7.02
CA THR A 31 3.53 21.09 -5.60
C THR A 31 2.47 20.02 -5.42
N SER A 32 1.41 20.09 -6.22
CA SER A 32 0.35 19.09 -6.15
C SER A 32 0.85 17.74 -6.61
N ALA A 33 1.70 17.70 -7.64
CA ALA A 33 2.29 16.45 -8.10
C ALA A 33 3.14 15.81 -7.00
N ILE A 34 3.92 16.63 -6.29
CA ILE A 34 4.72 16.12 -5.17
C ILE A 34 3.84 15.49 -4.12
N LYS A 35 2.74 16.16 -3.77
CA LYS A 35 1.84 15.64 -2.75
C LYS A 35 1.21 14.32 -3.15
N ILE A 36 0.82 14.20 -4.43
CA ILE A 36 0.25 12.95 -4.92
C ILE A 36 1.27 11.83 -4.85
N LEU A 37 2.49 12.11 -5.30
CA LEU A 37 3.54 11.10 -5.26
C LEU A 37 3.85 10.65 -3.84
N ILE A 38 3.86 11.58 -2.90
CA ILE A 38 4.10 11.21 -1.50
C ILE A 38 2.97 10.35 -0.96
N LYS A 39 1.72 10.71 -1.25
CA LYS A 39 0.59 9.93 -0.73
C LYS A 39 0.54 8.55 -1.35
N GLU A 40 0.80 8.45 -2.64
CA GLU A 40 0.83 7.14 -3.28
C GLU A 40 1.99 6.30 -2.77
N GLY A 41 3.13 6.93 -2.55
CA GLY A 41 4.27 6.24 -1.97
C GLY A 41 3.96 5.71 -0.57
N TRP A 42 3.29 6.52 0.23
CA TRP A 42 2.86 6.11 1.56
C TRP A 42 1.96 4.88 1.50
N ARG A 43 0.96 4.92 0.61
CA ARG A 43 0.06 3.79 0.47
C ARG A 43 0.80 2.53 0.05
N GLY A 44 1.72 2.69 -0.91
CA GLY A 44 2.51 1.55 -1.38
C GLY A 44 3.37 0.95 -0.28
N LEU A 45 4.00 1.80 0.51
CA LEU A 45 4.83 1.31 1.61
C LEU A 45 4.02 0.63 2.70
N ARG A 46 2.83 1.17 3.00
CA ARG A 46 1.95 0.53 3.97
C ARG A 46 1.47 -0.83 3.50
N LEU A 47 1.13 -0.93 2.21
CA LEU A 47 0.71 -2.19 1.64
C LEU A 47 1.84 -3.21 1.69
N LYS A 48 3.04 -2.78 1.32
CA LYS A 48 4.21 -3.64 1.35
C LYS A 48 4.46 -4.17 2.76
N LYS A 49 4.35 -3.30 3.75
CA LYS A 49 4.53 -3.71 5.15
C LYS A 49 3.48 -4.74 5.55
N ALA A 50 2.23 -4.49 5.19
CA ALA A 50 1.14 -5.41 5.54
C ALA A 50 1.35 -6.77 4.92
N LEU A 51 1.70 -6.81 3.64
CA LEU A 51 1.93 -8.07 2.94
C LEU A 51 3.09 -8.84 3.56
N ASN A 52 4.17 -8.13 3.86
CA ASN A 52 5.33 -8.76 4.44
C ASN A 52 5.02 -9.38 5.80
N GLN A 53 4.32 -8.65 6.65
CA GLN A 53 3.99 -9.16 7.98
C GLN A 53 2.97 -10.29 7.92
N TYR A 54 2.03 -10.21 7.00
CA TYR A 54 1.06 -11.27 6.83
C TYR A 54 1.73 -12.55 6.32
N GLU A 55 2.61 -12.41 5.35
CA GLU A 55 3.31 -13.56 4.80
C GLU A 55 4.13 -14.28 5.86
N LYS A 56 4.70 -13.53 6.78
CA LYS A 56 5.48 -14.09 7.87
C LYS A 56 4.63 -14.64 9.01
N GLY A 57 3.32 -14.53 8.89
CA GLY A 57 2.41 -15.03 9.91
C GLY A 57 2.35 -14.17 11.16
N LEU A 58 2.82 -12.92 11.07
CA LEU A 58 2.87 -12.05 12.24
C LEU A 58 1.55 -11.36 12.54
N ILE A 59 0.69 -11.22 11.54
CA ILE A 59 -0.58 -10.53 11.70
C ILE A 59 -1.66 -11.28 10.93
N SER A 60 -2.90 -11.03 11.32
CA SER A 60 -4.05 -11.58 10.63
C SER A 60 -4.34 -10.76 9.38
N VAL A 61 -5.21 -11.28 8.52
CA VAL A 61 -5.62 -10.55 7.35
C VAL A 61 -6.37 -9.28 7.71
N ASP A 62 -7.15 -9.32 8.82
CA ASP A 62 -7.83 -8.13 9.31
C ASP A 62 -6.83 -7.03 9.65
N LYS A 63 -5.79 -7.39 10.38
CA LYS A 63 -4.78 -6.43 10.77
C LYS A 63 -4.04 -5.91 9.55
N ALA A 64 -3.75 -6.80 8.60
CA ALA A 64 -3.08 -6.40 7.37
C ALA A 64 -3.91 -5.37 6.61
N ALA A 65 -5.22 -5.59 6.55
CA ALA A 65 -6.11 -4.65 5.87
C ALA A 65 -6.06 -3.29 6.55
N LYS A 66 -6.05 -3.27 7.87
CA LYS A 66 -5.97 -2.00 8.60
C LYS A 66 -4.66 -1.28 8.34
N ILE A 67 -3.55 -2.01 8.35
CA ILE A 67 -2.26 -1.40 8.07
C ILE A 67 -2.22 -0.82 6.67
N ALA A 68 -2.76 -1.55 5.70
CA ALA A 68 -2.74 -1.12 4.31
C ALA A 68 -3.80 -0.05 3.99
N GLY A 69 -4.75 0.17 4.90
CA GLY A 69 -5.84 1.10 4.64
C GLY A 69 -6.83 0.58 3.63
N LEU A 70 -7.01 -0.74 3.58
CA LEU A 70 -7.90 -1.38 2.64
C LEU A 70 -9.05 -2.07 3.36
N ARG A 71 -10.12 -2.31 2.63
CA ARG A 71 -11.18 -3.15 3.13
C ARG A 71 -10.70 -4.60 3.13
N LEU A 72 -11.32 -5.41 3.97
CA LEU A 72 -10.92 -6.79 4.10
C LEU A 72 -10.93 -7.52 2.76
N GLY A 73 -12.01 -7.39 2.01
CA GLY A 73 -12.11 -8.06 0.70
C GLY A 73 -11.04 -7.61 -0.28
N GLU A 74 -10.71 -6.33 -0.25
CA GLU A 74 -9.64 -5.81 -1.10
C GLU A 74 -8.30 -6.39 -0.70
N MET A 75 -8.04 -6.45 0.61
CA MET A 75 -6.79 -7.02 1.09
C MET A 75 -6.65 -8.47 0.69
N MET A 76 -7.74 -9.22 0.78
CA MET A 76 -7.72 -10.62 0.39
C MET A 76 -7.39 -10.79 -1.08
N LYS A 77 -7.93 -9.93 -1.94
CA LYS A 77 -7.60 -9.97 -3.36
C LYS A 77 -6.13 -9.66 -3.61
N VAL A 78 -5.61 -8.67 -2.88
CA VAL A 78 -4.20 -8.32 -3.03
C VAL A 78 -3.30 -9.46 -2.62
N ILE A 79 -3.61 -10.08 -1.49
CA ILE A 79 -2.81 -11.21 -1.01
C ILE A 79 -2.83 -12.33 -2.05
N SER A 80 -4.00 -12.63 -2.58
CA SER A 80 -4.13 -13.68 -3.57
C SER A 80 -3.33 -13.37 -4.83
N SER A 81 -3.41 -12.12 -5.29
CA SER A 81 -2.73 -11.73 -6.52
C SER A 81 -1.21 -11.74 -6.38
N HIS A 82 -0.71 -11.62 -5.17
CA HIS A 82 0.73 -11.67 -4.92
C HIS A 82 1.23 -13.07 -4.67
N GLY A 83 0.34 -14.07 -4.69
CA GLY A 83 0.74 -15.46 -4.50
C GLY A 83 1.28 -15.74 -3.11
N ILE A 84 0.89 -14.95 -2.13
CA ILE A 84 1.35 -15.14 -0.78
C ILE A 84 0.66 -16.35 -0.16
N LYS A 85 1.44 -17.20 0.47
CA LYS A 85 0.93 -18.38 1.15
C LYS A 85 1.13 -18.24 2.64
N SER A 86 0.14 -18.66 3.38
CA SER A 86 0.25 -18.68 4.82
C SER A 86 -0.56 -19.88 5.31
N GLU A 87 -0.54 -20.09 6.62
CA GLU A 87 -1.33 -21.17 7.19
C GLU A 87 -2.80 -20.95 6.94
N GLU A 88 -3.20 -19.71 6.80
CA GLU A 88 -4.58 -19.35 6.57
C GLU A 88 -4.75 -19.00 5.11
N SER A 89 -5.41 -19.87 4.38
CA SER A 89 -5.66 -19.58 2.97
C SER A 89 -6.84 -18.64 2.84
N LEU A 90 -6.94 -17.99 1.70
CA LEU A 90 -8.05 -17.10 1.45
C LEU A 90 -9.37 -17.87 1.40
N GLU A 91 -9.33 -19.07 0.86
CA GLU A 91 -10.53 -19.89 0.83
C GLU A 91 -10.98 -20.25 2.21
N GLU A 92 -10.05 -20.65 3.05
CA GLU A 92 -10.37 -20.98 4.44
C GLU A 92 -10.98 -19.78 5.15
N TYR A 93 -10.39 -18.64 4.91
CA TYR A 93 -10.87 -17.44 5.56
C TYR A 93 -12.28 -17.10 5.12
N ARG A 94 -12.54 -17.18 3.81
CA ARG A 94 -13.86 -16.86 3.30
C ARG A 94 -14.94 -17.80 3.81
N LYS A 95 -14.57 -19.05 4.01
CA LYS A 95 -15.51 -20.04 4.52
C LYS A 95 -15.67 -19.95 6.02
N GLY A 96 -14.80 -19.17 6.68
CA GLY A 96 -14.82 -19.11 8.12
C GLY A 96 -14.37 -20.38 8.79
N VAL A 97 -13.59 -21.18 8.05
CA VAL A 97 -13.12 -22.47 8.54
C VAL A 97 -11.62 -22.53 8.39
N ARG A 98 -10.96 -23.01 9.41
CA ARG A 98 -9.54 -23.25 9.33
C ARG A 98 -9.30 -24.60 8.69
N ILE A 99 -8.67 -24.58 7.57
CA ILE A 99 -8.37 -25.77 6.82
C ILE A 99 -6.87 -25.80 6.59
N LEU A 100 -6.34 -27.00 6.51
CA LEU A 100 -4.94 -27.13 6.23
C LEU A 100 -4.65 -26.67 4.81
N THR A 101 -3.66 -25.81 4.70
CA THR A 101 -3.22 -25.29 3.42
C THR A 101 -1.97 -26.01 2.99
N LYS A 102 -1.89 -26.30 1.75
CA LYS A 102 -0.71 -26.96 1.23
C LYS A 102 0.38 -26.04 0.91
#